data_25ba16de61ebc84e2fb1544261b50f30
#
_entry.id   25ba16de61ebc84e2fb1544261b50f30
#
_cell.length_a   1.000
_cell.length_b   1.000
_cell.length_c   1.000
_cell.angle_alpha   90.00
_cell.angle_beta   90.00
_cell.angle_gamma   90.00
#
_symmetry.space_group_name_H-M   'P 1'
#
loop_
_entity.id
_entity.type
_entity.pdbx_description
1 polymer ?
#
loop_
_entity_poly.entity_id
_entity_poly.type
_entity_poly.pdbx_seq_one_letter_code
_entity_poly.pdbx_strand_id
1 'polypeptide(L)'
;MSDLIHDFIFQSARRNPAAEALVYGQRRLDYGTLAEAVSRVTQGLLALGLQRAERVAVYLEKNVENVAAMFGAASAGGVFVPVNPLLKPEQVGYILADCNVRVLVTSADRLRLLVPVLASCPDLRTVIVTGSADKLVPVDGLQVLAWDAAVADNGQPRAPHRVIDTDMAAILYTSGSTGKPKGVVLSHRNMVAGAASVASYLENTPSDRILAVLPLSFDYGLSQLTTAFLSGATAVLINHLFAGDILKAVVAEKITGLAAVPPLWIQVAQLAWPEDCTLRYLTNSGGAMQRPTLDALRRALPRAKPFLMYGLTEAFRSTYLPPAELDRRPDSMGKAIPNAEVMVLRPDGSECDPGEPGELVHRGALVSLGYWNDPAKTAERFKPFVSAQRGLTLTEMAVWSGDTVRKDEEGFLYFITRADEMIKTSGYRVSPSEVEEVVYAREMVGEAAAIGVNHPTLGQAIVVIAYPREGATLTDAALLAACKPHLPAYMVPQKIVIAAASLPRNPNGKIDRKLLSQQYENTFMEADQ
;
A
#
# COMPACT_ATOMS: atom_id res chain seq x y z
N MET A 1 -27.02 3.12 -3.08
CA MET A 1 -25.75 2.48 -2.68
C MET A 1 -24.75 2.69 -3.81
N SER A 2 -23.48 2.90 -3.53
CA SER A 2 -22.44 3.00 -4.56
C SER A 2 -22.00 1.59 -4.91
N ASP A 3 -22.02 1.23 -6.17
CA ASP A 3 -21.59 -0.09 -6.63
C ASP A 3 -20.17 -0.06 -7.21
N LEU A 4 -19.72 1.13 -7.62
CA LEU A 4 -18.42 1.36 -8.23
C LEU A 4 -17.62 2.40 -7.42
N ILE A 5 -16.28 2.28 -7.44
CA ILE A 5 -15.41 3.11 -6.59
C ILE A 5 -15.51 4.60 -6.92
N HIS A 6 -15.65 4.96 -8.20
CA HIS A 6 -15.79 6.36 -8.63
C HIS A 6 -17.14 6.99 -8.27
N ASP A 7 -18.17 6.18 -8.00
CA ASP A 7 -19.48 6.67 -7.56
C ASP A 7 -19.41 7.43 -6.23
N PHE A 8 -18.42 7.17 -5.39
CA PHE A 8 -18.26 7.88 -4.12
C PHE A 8 -18.20 9.39 -4.30
N ILE A 9 -17.40 9.84 -5.27
CA ILE A 9 -17.25 11.26 -5.59
C ILE A 9 -18.53 11.80 -6.21
N PHE A 10 -19.09 11.12 -7.20
CA PHE A 10 -20.30 11.59 -7.90
C PHE A 10 -21.54 11.60 -7.00
N GLN A 11 -21.69 10.63 -6.10
CA GLN A 11 -22.82 10.61 -5.16
C GLN A 11 -22.67 11.69 -4.10
N SER A 12 -21.46 11.94 -3.61
CA SER A 12 -21.19 13.02 -2.65
C SER A 12 -21.41 14.39 -3.31
N ALA A 13 -21.01 14.57 -4.57
CA ALA A 13 -21.31 15.77 -5.35
C ALA A 13 -22.82 15.99 -5.54
N ARG A 14 -23.59 14.92 -5.81
CA ARG A 14 -25.05 15.01 -5.90
C ARG A 14 -25.73 15.37 -4.59
N ARG A 15 -25.17 14.89 -3.44
CA ARG A 15 -25.72 15.19 -2.11
C ARG A 15 -25.42 16.62 -1.66
N ASN A 16 -24.19 17.05 -1.83
CA ASN A 16 -23.74 18.39 -1.46
C ASN A 16 -22.54 18.80 -2.31
N PRO A 17 -22.75 19.43 -3.49
CA PRO A 17 -21.68 19.80 -4.41
C PRO A 17 -20.69 20.81 -3.81
N ALA A 18 -21.15 21.69 -2.91
CA ALA A 18 -20.34 22.74 -2.30
C ALA A 18 -19.56 22.29 -1.06
N ALA A 19 -19.75 21.02 -0.60
CA ALA A 19 -18.94 20.51 0.51
C ALA A 19 -17.48 20.29 0.08
N GLU A 20 -16.54 20.66 0.94
CA GLU A 20 -15.12 20.47 0.67
C GLU A 20 -14.79 18.96 0.57
N ALA A 21 -14.16 18.56 -0.53
CA ALA A 21 -13.86 17.17 -0.84
C ALA A 21 -12.37 16.85 -0.74
N LEU A 22 -11.53 17.72 -1.28
CA LEU A 22 -10.09 17.46 -1.41
C LEU A 22 -9.28 18.73 -1.17
N VAL A 23 -8.26 18.61 -0.33
CA VAL A 23 -7.32 19.70 -0.01
C VAL A 23 -5.91 19.25 -0.32
N TYR A 24 -5.14 20.09 -1.04
CA TYR A 24 -3.72 19.94 -1.27
C TYR A 24 -3.01 21.30 -1.25
N GLY A 25 -2.29 21.57 -0.19
CA GLY A 25 -1.68 22.89 0.03
C GLY A 25 -2.74 23.99 0.06
N GLN A 26 -2.64 24.95 -0.85
CA GLN A 26 -3.63 26.05 -0.99
C GLN A 26 -4.81 25.68 -1.91
N ARG A 27 -4.75 24.57 -2.63
CA ARG A 27 -5.83 24.14 -3.52
C ARG A 27 -6.91 23.44 -2.70
N ARG A 28 -8.12 23.96 -2.79
CA ARG A 28 -9.31 23.39 -2.13
C ARG A 28 -10.36 23.14 -3.20
N LEU A 29 -10.82 21.89 -3.27
CA LEU A 29 -11.87 21.48 -4.20
C LEU A 29 -13.07 21.04 -3.37
N ASP A 30 -14.22 21.55 -3.74
CA ASP A 30 -15.49 20.97 -3.32
C ASP A 30 -15.81 19.70 -4.13
N TYR A 31 -16.88 18.98 -3.75
CA TYR A 31 -17.27 17.76 -4.45
C TYR A 31 -17.73 18.01 -5.88
N GLY A 32 -18.35 19.16 -6.17
CA GLY A 32 -18.72 19.55 -7.52
C GLY A 32 -17.50 19.66 -8.42
N THR A 33 -16.52 20.46 -8.01
CA THR A 33 -15.27 20.68 -8.74
C THR A 33 -14.47 19.39 -8.88
N LEU A 34 -14.41 18.54 -7.83
CA LEU A 34 -13.73 17.26 -7.91
C LEU A 34 -14.42 16.30 -8.89
N ALA A 35 -15.74 16.23 -8.88
CA ALA A 35 -16.51 15.42 -9.84
C ALA A 35 -16.30 15.88 -11.28
N GLU A 36 -16.25 17.19 -11.53
CA GLU A 36 -15.92 17.74 -12.84
C GLU A 36 -14.50 17.38 -13.28
N ALA A 37 -13.52 17.47 -12.37
CA ALA A 37 -12.13 17.07 -12.66
C ALA A 37 -12.04 15.59 -13.03
N VAL A 38 -12.70 14.71 -12.29
CA VAL A 38 -12.79 13.27 -12.58
C VAL A 38 -13.48 13.04 -13.94
N SER A 39 -14.58 13.76 -14.22
CA SER A 39 -15.31 13.65 -15.50
C SER A 39 -14.44 14.06 -16.68
N ARG A 40 -13.68 15.16 -16.56
CA ARG A 40 -12.75 15.60 -17.62
C ARG A 40 -11.67 14.57 -17.89
N VAL A 41 -11.07 13.98 -16.86
CA VAL A 41 -10.09 12.88 -17.03
C VAL A 41 -10.76 11.68 -17.71
N THR A 42 -11.97 11.31 -17.31
CA THR A 42 -12.75 10.24 -17.94
C THR A 42 -12.89 10.49 -19.45
N GLN A 43 -13.34 11.69 -19.83
CA GLN A 43 -13.53 12.05 -21.24
C GLN A 43 -12.20 12.09 -22.02
N GLY A 44 -11.14 12.60 -21.40
CA GLY A 44 -9.81 12.61 -21.98
C GLY A 44 -9.27 11.21 -22.28
N LEU A 45 -9.38 10.29 -21.32
CA LEU A 45 -8.95 8.90 -21.49
C LEU A 45 -9.75 8.17 -22.59
N LEU A 46 -11.08 8.38 -22.63
CA LEU A 46 -11.93 7.84 -23.70
C LEU A 46 -11.61 8.45 -25.06
N ALA A 47 -11.26 9.74 -25.13
CA ALA A 47 -10.82 10.40 -26.35
C ALA A 47 -9.47 9.84 -26.87
N LEU A 48 -8.59 9.45 -25.97
CA LEU A 48 -7.32 8.74 -26.27
C LEU A 48 -7.52 7.27 -26.64
N GLY A 49 -8.76 6.78 -26.67
CA GLY A 49 -9.10 5.42 -27.07
C GLY A 49 -8.89 4.37 -26.00
N LEU A 50 -8.86 4.75 -24.71
CA LEU A 50 -8.80 3.78 -23.60
C LEU A 50 -9.95 2.76 -23.74
N GLN A 51 -9.62 1.47 -23.73
CA GLN A 51 -10.60 0.39 -23.77
C GLN A 51 -10.96 -0.07 -22.35
N ARG A 52 -12.09 -0.79 -22.25
CA ARG A 52 -12.52 -1.40 -20.98
C ARG A 52 -11.42 -2.28 -20.41
N ALA A 53 -11.18 -2.15 -19.11
CA ALA A 53 -10.16 -2.88 -18.35
C ALA A 53 -8.70 -2.61 -18.78
N GLU A 54 -8.41 -1.65 -19.65
CA GLU A 54 -7.03 -1.23 -19.90
C GLU A 54 -6.47 -0.47 -18.69
N ARG A 55 -5.14 -0.56 -18.49
CA ARG A 55 -4.48 -0.02 -17.28
C ARG A 55 -3.97 1.39 -17.53
N VAL A 56 -4.25 2.23 -16.53
CA VAL A 56 -3.76 3.60 -16.42
C VAL A 56 -2.85 3.69 -15.19
N ALA A 57 -1.54 3.77 -15.42
CA ALA A 57 -0.60 3.94 -14.31
C ALA A 57 -0.53 5.41 -13.88
N VAL A 58 -0.48 5.65 -12.58
CA VAL A 58 -0.34 6.98 -11.98
C VAL A 58 0.93 7.01 -11.14
N TYR A 59 1.99 7.64 -11.68
CA TYR A 59 3.29 7.78 -11.03
C TYR A 59 3.54 9.25 -10.65
N LEU A 60 2.87 9.68 -9.60
CA LEU A 60 2.88 11.05 -9.08
C LEU A 60 3.00 11.06 -7.56
N GLU A 61 3.53 12.16 -7.01
CA GLU A 61 3.27 12.51 -5.62
C GLU A 61 1.77 12.74 -5.39
N LYS A 62 1.36 12.77 -4.12
CA LYS A 62 -0.04 13.09 -3.79
C LYS A 62 -0.35 14.53 -4.20
N ASN A 63 -1.27 14.68 -5.11
CA ASN A 63 -1.83 15.95 -5.57
C ASN A 63 -3.23 15.72 -6.14
N VAL A 64 -3.87 16.78 -6.59
CA VAL A 64 -5.23 16.72 -7.17
C VAL A 64 -5.27 15.87 -8.44
N GLU A 65 -4.25 16.00 -9.29
CA GLU A 65 -4.15 15.29 -10.57
C GLU A 65 -3.99 13.76 -10.35
N ASN A 66 -3.26 13.36 -9.29
CA ASN A 66 -3.15 11.95 -8.90
C ASN A 66 -4.53 11.35 -8.58
N VAL A 67 -5.30 12.03 -7.74
CA VAL A 67 -6.65 11.59 -7.35
C VAL A 67 -7.59 11.59 -8.57
N ALA A 68 -7.61 12.66 -9.34
CA ALA A 68 -8.45 12.77 -10.53
C ALA A 68 -8.11 11.69 -11.58
N ALA A 69 -6.82 11.36 -11.76
CA ALA A 69 -6.37 10.32 -12.69
C ALA A 69 -6.86 8.93 -12.28
N MET A 70 -6.72 8.56 -11.00
CA MET A 70 -7.18 7.25 -10.50
C MET A 70 -8.70 7.07 -10.66
N PHE A 71 -9.46 8.02 -10.14
CA PHE A 71 -10.93 7.92 -10.18
C PHE A 71 -11.49 8.14 -11.60
N GLY A 72 -10.83 8.97 -12.42
CA GLY A 72 -11.16 9.16 -13.82
C GLY A 72 -10.92 7.91 -14.67
N ALA A 73 -9.82 7.19 -14.41
CA ALA A 73 -9.54 5.90 -15.06
C ALA A 73 -10.63 4.87 -14.72
N ALA A 74 -10.98 4.73 -13.44
CA ALA A 74 -12.06 3.85 -13.01
C ALA A 74 -13.43 4.24 -13.60
N SER A 75 -13.71 5.54 -13.70
CA SER A 75 -14.95 6.07 -14.30
C SER A 75 -15.01 5.86 -15.81
N ALA A 76 -13.87 5.85 -16.51
CA ALA A 76 -13.79 5.50 -17.93
C ALA A 76 -13.99 4.00 -18.20
N GLY A 77 -13.97 3.16 -17.18
CA GLY A 77 -14.00 1.70 -17.28
C GLY A 77 -12.61 1.07 -17.42
N GLY A 78 -11.57 1.84 -17.15
CA GLY A 78 -10.18 1.38 -17.04
C GLY A 78 -9.83 0.92 -15.61
N VAL A 79 -8.61 0.45 -15.44
CA VAL A 79 -8.04 -0.04 -14.18
C VAL A 79 -6.88 0.87 -13.79
N PHE A 80 -6.96 1.54 -12.65
CA PHE A 80 -5.84 2.38 -12.22
C PHE A 80 -4.74 1.58 -11.51
N VAL A 81 -3.50 1.97 -11.74
CA VAL A 81 -2.31 1.37 -11.15
C VAL A 81 -1.51 2.48 -10.45
N PRO A 82 -1.72 2.70 -9.16
CA PRO A 82 -0.98 3.73 -8.43
C PRO A 82 0.43 3.22 -8.16
N VAL A 83 1.41 3.89 -8.74
CA VAL A 83 2.82 3.54 -8.61
C VAL A 83 3.45 4.34 -7.48
N ASN A 84 4.17 3.66 -6.59
CA ASN A 84 4.84 4.32 -5.47
C ASN A 84 5.88 5.34 -5.99
N PRO A 85 5.76 6.62 -5.60
CA PRO A 85 6.64 7.68 -6.09
C PRO A 85 8.12 7.52 -5.68
N LEU A 86 8.43 6.63 -4.73
CA LEU A 86 9.79 6.36 -4.28
C LEU A 86 10.51 5.28 -5.12
N LEU A 87 9.80 4.56 -5.99
CA LEU A 87 10.38 3.53 -6.85
C LEU A 87 11.37 4.12 -7.86
N LYS A 88 12.37 3.32 -8.20
CA LYS A 88 13.37 3.66 -9.21
C LYS A 88 12.85 3.36 -10.61
N PRO A 89 13.43 3.97 -11.67
CA PRO A 89 12.97 3.80 -13.04
C PRO A 89 12.81 2.34 -13.47
N GLU A 90 13.74 1.46 -13.10
CA GLU A 90 13.72 0.04 -13.47
C GLU A 90 12.51 -0.68 -12.85
N GLN A 91 12.19 -0.37 -11.59
CA GLN A 91 11.04 -0.94 -10.90
C GLN A 91 9.71 -0.42 -11.48
N VAL A 92 9.68 0.87 -11.85
CA VAL A 92 8.52 1.46 -12.53
C VAL A 92 8.35 0.82 -13.91
N GLY A 93 9.43 0.71 -14.69
CA GLY A 93 9.41 0.03 -15.99
C GLY A 93 8.89 -1.41 -15.91
N TYR A 94 9.34 -2.16 -14.89
CA TYR A 94 8.80 -3.50 -14.62
C TYR A 94 7.29 -3.47 -14.42
N ILE A 95 6.77 -2.60 -13.55
CA ILE A 95 5.32 -2.49 -13.29
C ILE A 95 4.56 -2.14 -14.57
N LEU A 96 5.04 -1.16 -15.34
CA LEU A 96 4.39 -0.74 -16.59
C LEU A 96 4.30 -1.87 -17.62
N ALA A 97 5.37 -2.66 -17.75
CA ALA A 97 5.42 -3.79 -18.66
C ALA A 97 4.57 -4.97 -18.17
N ASP A 98 4.72 -5.35 -16.88
CA ASP A 98 4.04 -6.51 -16.27
C ASP A 98 2.52 -6.39 -16.33
N CYS A 99 1.96 -5.21 -16.03
CA CYS A 99 0.50 -5.03 -16.10
C CYS A 99 0.01 -4.41 -17.41
N ASN A 100 0.81 -4.41 -18.48
CA ASN A 100 0.41 -3.98 -19.83
C ASN A 100 -0.23 -2.57 -19.82
N VAL A 101 0.44 -1.58 -19.20
CA VAL A 101 -0.07 -0.21 -19.08
C VAL A 101 -0.23 0.43 -20.46
N ARG A 102 -1.38 1.08 -20.69
CA ARG A 102 -1.68 1.82 -21.93
C ARG A 102 -1.42 3.30 -21.81
N VAL A 103 -1.72 3.86 -20.64
CA VAL A 103 -1.56 5.28 -20.35
C VAL A 103 -0.78 5.45 -19.07
N LEU A 104 0.24 6.28 -19.08
CA LEU A 104 1.00 6.69 -17.91
C LEU A 104 0.70 8.15 -17.61
N VAL A 105 0.28 8.43 -16.37
CA VAL A 105 0.15 9.79 -15.85
C VAL A 105 1.33 10.06 -14.91
N THR A 106 2.14 11.08 -15.23
CA THR A 106 3.37 11.38 -14.47
C THR A 106 3.72 12.87 -14.53
N SER A 107 4.79 13.29 -13.84
CA SER A 107 5.35 14.66 -13.95
C SER A 107 6.49 14.70 -14.96
N ALA A 108 6.84 15.92 -15.43
CA ALA A 108 7.92 16.10 -16.39
C ALA A 108 9.28 15.58 -15.86
N ASP A 109 9.58 15.81 -14.59
CA ASP A 109 10.84 15.38 -13.99
C ASP A 109 10.92 13.86 -13.88
N ARG A 110 9.80 13.21 -13.51
CA ARG A 110 9.71 11.75 -13.46
C ARG A 110 9.76 11.13 -14.86
N LEU A 111 9.12 11.76 -15.85
CA LEU A 111 9.20 11.28 -17.24
C LEU A 111 10.65 11.22 -17.73
N ARG A 112 11.45 12.28 -17.49
CA ARG A 112 12.87 12.29 -17.87
C ARG A 112 13.65 11.11 -17.29
N LEU A 113 13.35 10.73 -16.04
CA LEU A 113 13.97 9.57 -15.40
C LEU A 113 13.53 8.24 -16.03
N LEU A 114 12.28 8.18 -16.51
CA LEU A 114 11.70 6.96 -17.08
C LEU A 114 12.07 6.71 -18.54
N VAL A 115 12.43 7.74 -19.33
CA VAL A 115 12.74 7.61 -20.77
C VAL A 115 13.58 6.37 -21.10
N PRO A 116 14.68 6.05 -20.36
CA PRO A 116 15.52 4.89 -20.68
C PRO A 116 14.80 3.55 -20.56
N VAL A 117 13.75 3.43 -19.73
CA VAL A 117 13.06 2.17 -19.47
C VAL A 117 11.75 2.03 -20.25
N LEU A 118 11.22 3.13 -20.81
CA LEU A 118 9.94 3.10 -21.53
C LEU A 118 9.97 2.24 -22.81
N ALA A 119 11.13 2.08 -23.42
CA ALA A 119 11.32 1.19 -24.58
C ALA A 119 10.99 -0.29 -24.26
N SER A 120 11.08 -0.69 -22.99
CA SER A 120 10.71 -2.03 -22.53
C SER A 120 9.22 -2.19 -22.19
N CYS A 121 8.39 -1.17 -22.42
CA CYS A 121 6.96 -1.16 -22.12
C CYS A 121 6.14 -1.19 -23.43
N PRO A 122 5.99 -2.35 -24.10
CA PRO A 122 5.48 -2.44 -25.48
C PRO A 122 4.00 -2.05 -25.60
N ASP A 123 3.28 -2.07 -24.51
CA ASP A 123 1.86 -1.75 -24.47
C ASP A 123 1.56 -0.28 -24.20
N LEU A 124 2.56 0.48 -23.72
CA LEU A 124 2.42 1.90 -23.46
C LEU A 124 2.21 2.68 -24.76
N ARG A 125 1.19 3.53 -24.79
CA ARG A 125 0.85 4.34 -25.99
C ARG A 125 0.91 5.83 -25.70
N THR A 126 0.47 6.24 -24.52
CA THR A 126 0.31 7.65 -24.18
C THR A 126 0.92 7.95 -22.81
N VAL A 127 1.61 9.06 -22.72
CA VAL A 127 2.10 9.65 -21.47
C VAL A 127 1.43 11.00 -21.27
N ILE A 128 0.72 11.16 -20.19
CA ILE A 128 0.09 12.43 -19.78
C ILE A 128 0.98 13.05 -18.67
N VAL A 129 1.46 14.25 -18.94
CA VAL A 129 2.43 14.93 -18.08
C VAL A 129 1.77 16.09 -17.34
N THR A 130 1.78 16.03 -16.01
CA THR A 130 1.28 17.12 -15.16
C THR A 130 2.30 18.25 -15.03
N GLY A 131 1.82 19.48 -14.82
CA GLY A 131 2.64 20.70 -14.72
C GLY A 131 2.72 21.46 -16.03
N SER A 132 3.75 22.31 -16.18
CA SER A 132 3.89 23.21 -17.34
C SER A 132 4.17 22.45 -18.64
N ALA A 133 3.45 22.82 -19.70
CA ALA A 133 3.59 22.22 -21.03
C ALA A 133 5.00 22.44 -21.65
N ASP A 134 5.70 23.52 -21.25
CA ASP A 134 7.04 23.86 -21.75
C ASP A 134 8.12 22.81 -21.36
N LYS A 135 7.79 21.95 -20.38
CA LYS A 135 8.70 20.92 -19.85
C LYS A 135 8.49 19.54 -20.46
N LEU A 136 7.63 19.43 -21.46
CA LEU A 136 7.40 18.17 -22.15
C LEU A 136 8.68 17.66 -22.83
N VAL A 137 8.95 16.39 -22.65
CA VAL A 137 10.05 15.69 -23.32
C VAL A 137 9.41 14.69 -24.30
N PRO A 138 9.70 14.78 -25.59
CA PRO A 138 9.24 13.79 -26.54
C PRO A 138 9.86 12.42 -26.24
N VAL A 139 9.11 11.37 -26.44
CA VAL A 139 9.58 9.97 -26.29
C VAL A 139 9.22 9.22 -27.56
N ASP A 140 10.21 8.62 -28.18
CA ASP A 140 10.02 7.91 -29.44
C ASP A 140 8.96 6.81 -29.34
N GLY A 141 8.04 6.80 -30.28
CA GLY A 141 6.96 5.82 -30.34
C GLY A 141 5.80 6.07 -29.38
N LEU A 142 5.85 7.10 -28.53
CA LEU A 142 4.81 7.43 -27.58
C LEU A 142 4.17 8.80 -27.85
N GLN A 143 2.87 8.89 -27.65
CA GLN A 143 2.16 10.16 -27.62
C GLN A 143 2.38 10.80 -26.25
N VAL A 144 3.05 11.96 -26.18
CA VAL A 144 3.27 12.72 -24.94
C VAL A 144 2.38 13.96 -24.95
N LEU A 145 1.52 14.09 -23.95
CA LEU A 145 0.54 15.18 -23.84
C LEU A 145 0.69 15.91 -22.52
N ALA A 146 0.50 17.23 -22.54
CA ALA A 146 0.28 17.98 -21.31
C ALA A 146 -1.06 17.60 -20.68
N TRP A 147 -1.12 17.64 -19.34
CA TRP A 147 -2.34 17.34 -18.58
C TRP A 147 -3.54 18.14 -19.08
N ASP A 148 -3.39 19.46 -19.21
CA ASP A 148 -4.49 20.35 -19.63
C ASP A 148 -5.01 20.02 -21.02
N ALA A 149 -4.13 19.62 -21.94
CA ALA A 149 -4.53 19.17 -23.28
C ALA A 149 -5.24 17.81 -23.25
N ALA A 150 -4.78 16.89 -22.40
CA ALA A 150 -5.39 15.57 -22.26
C ALA A 150 -6.79 15.59 -21.63
N VAL A 151 -7.07 16.58 -20.76
CA VAL A 151 -8.36 16.72 -20.05
C VAL A 151 -9.21 17.86 -20.60
N ALA A 152 -8.80 18.48 -21.72
CA ALA A 152 -9.58 19.53 -22.36
C ALA A 152 -10.92 19.01 -22.86
N ASP A 153 -11.95 19.82 -22.72
CA ASP A 153 -13.26 19.54 -23.32
C ASP A 153 -13.14 19.67 -24.85
N ASN A 154 -13.31 18.57 -25.56
CA ASN A 154 -13.30 18.53 -27.03
C ASN A 154 -14.70 18.63 -27.65
N GLY A 155 -15.73 18.94 -26.84
CA GLY A 155 -17.11 19.13 -27.29
C GLY A 155 -17.82 17.85 -27.78
N GLN A 156 -17.21 16.67 -27.62
CA GLN A 156 -17.76 15.39 -28.03
C GLN A 156 -17.79 14.41 -26.86
N PRO A 157 -18.81 14.45 -25.99
CA PRO A 157 -18.91 13.56 -24.85
C PRO A 157 -19.02 12.11 -25.31
N ARG A 158 -18.19 11.25 -24.71
CA ARG A 158 -18.16 9.80 -24.94
C ARG A 158 -18.79 9.08 -23.76
N ALA A 159 -19.60 8.06 -24.02
CA ALA A 159 -20.14 7.22 -22.98
C ALA A 159 -19.01 6.38 -22.35
N PRO A 160 -18.87 6.36 -21.02
CA PRO A 160 -17.95 5.46 -20.34
C PRO A 160 -18.26 4.00 -20.66
N HIS A 161 -17.21 3.15 -20.62
CA HIS A 161 -17.42 1.72 -20.76
C HIS A 161 -18.29 1.21 -19.61
N ARG A 162 -19.27 0.35 -19.94
CA ARG A 162 -20.10 -0.28 -18.91
C ARG A 162 -19.26 -1.26 -18.10
N VAL A 163 -19.22 -1.06 -16.78
CA VAL A 163 -18.56 -1.92 -15.82
C VAL A 163 -19.55 -2.36 -14.74
N ILE A 164 -19.25 -3.45 -14.07
CA ILE A 164 -20.00 -3.99 -12.94
C ILE A 164 -19.06 -4.09 -11.72
N ASP A 165 -19.63 -4.32 -10.57
CA ASP A 165 -18.91 -4.33 -9.29
C ASP A 165 -17.79 -5.39 -9.19
N THR A 166 -17.90 -6.49 -9.93
CA THR A 166 -16.87 -7.55 -10.02
C THR A 166 -15.76 -7.25 -11.01
N ASP A 167 -15.89 -6.21 -11.84
CA ASP A 167 -14.80 -5.79 -12.74
C ASP A 167 -13.61 -5.24 -11.94
N MET A 168 -12.43 -5.37 -12.55
CA MET A 168 -11.19 -4.82 -11.99
C MET A 168 -11.29 -3.30 -11.87
N ALA A 169 -10.94 -2.76 -10.71
CA ALA A 169 -10.85 -1.33 -10.46
C ALA A 169 -9.40 -0.86 -10.33
N ALA A 170 -8.55 -1.65 -9.68
CA ALA A 170 -7.16 -1.31 -9.40
C ALA A 170 -6.24 -2.52 -9.43
N ILE A 171 -4.95 -2.28 -9.70
CA ILE A 171 -3.87 -3.23 -9.43
C ILE A 171 -2.88 -2.55 -8.50
N LEU A 172 -2.71 -3.10 -7.29
CA LEU A 172 -1.77 -2.59 -6.30
C LEU A 172 -0.55 -3.49 -6.24
N TYR A 173 0.63 -2.92 -6.51
CA TYR A 173 1.86 -3.67 -6.47
C TYR A 173 2.42 -3.75 -5.05
N THR A 174 2.70 -4.98 -4.61
CA THR A 174 3.33 -5.29 -3.32
C THR A 174 4.64 -6.02 -3.55
N SER A 175 5.59 -5.89 -2.62
CA SER A 175 6.83 -6.66 -2.67
C SER A 175 6.55 -8.16 -2.65
N GLY A 176 7.14 -8.88 -3.58
CA GLY A 176 6.98 -10.32 -3.70
C GLY A 176 8.07 -11.09 -2.95
N SER A 177 7.74 -12.23 -2.35
CA SER A 177 8.73 -13.12 -1.71
C SER A 177 9.76 -13.70 -2.68
N THR A 178 9.53 -13.58 -3.99
CA THR A 178 10.40 -14.06 -5.07
C THR A 178 11.29 -12.97 -5.68
N GLY A 179 11.33 -11.77 -5.07
CA GLY A 179 12.14 -10.63 -5.52
C GLY A 179 11.42 -9.66 -6.44
N LYS A 180 10.48 -10.10 -7.26
CA LYS A 180 9.71 -9.20 -8.14
C LYS A 180 8.40 -8.76 -7.49
N PRO A 181 8.01 -7.47 -7.63
CA PRO A 181 6.72 -6.98 -7.15
C PRO A 181 5.55 -7.75 -7.79
N LYS A 182 4.48 -7.98 -7.01
CA LYS A 182 3.25 -8.65 -7.45
C LYS A 182 2.11 -7.67 -7.52
N GLY A 183 1.36 -7.67 -8.62
CA GLY A 183 0.17 -6.87 -8.79
C GLY A 183 -1.06 -7.55 -8.19
N VAL A 184 -1.56 -7.09 -7.05
CA VAL A 184 -2.82 -7.57 -6.47
C VAL A 184 -3.98 -6.92 -7.20
N VAL A 185 -4.87 -7.72 -7.77
CA VAL A 185 -6.00 -7.26 -8.58
C VAL A 185 -7.23 -7.06 -7.70
N LEU A 186 -7.68 -5.82 -7.58
CA LEU A 186 -8.86 -5.45 -6.80
C LEU A 186 -10.04 -5.11 -7.71
N SER A 187 -11.20 -5.67 -7.40
CA SER A 187 -12.47 -5.29 -8.04
C SER A 187 -13.08 -4.03 -7.39
N HIS A 188 -14.03 -3.43 -8.09
CA HIS A 188 -14.87 -2.38 -7.48
C HIS A 188 -15.54 -2.88 -6.20
N ARG A 189 -16.07 -4.11 -6.20
CA ARG A 189 -16.70 -4.75 -5.03
C ARG A 189 -15.76 -4.80 -3.82
N ASN A 190 -14.50 -5.22 -4.01
CA ASN A 190 -13.53 -5.29 -2.92
C ASN A 190 -13.32 -3.92 -2.28
N MET A 191 -13.12 -2.90 -3.12
CA MET A 191 -12.81 -1.55 -2.66
C MET A 191 -14.03 -0.86 -2.03
N VAL A 192 -15.23 -1.05 -2.60
CA VAL A 192 -16.48 -0.51 -2.06
C VAL A 192 -16.82 -1.16 -0.72
N ALA A 193 -16.73 -2.49 -0.62
CA ALA A 193 -16.96 -3.22 0.62
C ALA A 193 -15.94 -2.81 1.71
N GLY A 194 -14.67 -2.65 1.34
CA GLY A 194 -13.62 -2.20 2.24
C GLY A 194 -13.86 -0.78 2.76
N ALA A 195 -14.18 0.16 1.87
CA ALA A 195 -14.49 1.53 2.26
C ALA A 195 -15.71 1.60 3.19
N ALA A 196 -16.78 0.88 2.87
CA ALA A 196 -18.00 0.84 3.67
C ALA A 196 -17.74 0.23 5.07
N SER A 197 -16.99 -0.86 5.14
CA SER A 197 -16.62 -1.49 6.40
C SER A 197 -15.78 -0.56 7.27
N VAL A 198 -14.74 0.07 6.72
CA VAL A 198 -13.86 0.99 7.46
C VAL A 198 -14.63 2.23 7.92
N ALA A 199 -15.44 2.84 7.05
CA ALA A 199 -16.25 4.02 7.39
C ALA A 199 -17.22 3.72 8.53
N SER A 200 -17.80 2.51 8.57
CA SER A 200 -18.77 2.13 9.58
C SER A 200 -18.17 2.02 10.98
N TYR A 201 -17.03 1.32 11.17
CA TYR A 201 -16.45 1.19 12.51
C TYR A 201 -15.66 2.42 12.97
N LEU A 202 -15.18 3.25 12.04
CA LEU A 202 -14.59 4.56 12.36
C LEU A 202 -15.66 5.65 12.58
N GLU A 203 -16.92 5.32 12.29
CA GLU A 203 -18.06 6.25 12.41
C GLU A 203 -17.84 7.54 11.59
N ASN A 204 -17.33 7.37 10.32
CA ASN A 204 -17.04 8.52 9.48
C ASN A 204 -18.30 9.24 9.02
N THR A 205 -18.24 10.56 9.03
CA THR A 205 -19.32 11.47 8.70
C THR A 205 -18.85 12.54 7.70
N PRO A 206 -19.77 13.30 7.07
CA PRO A 206 -19.40 14.41 6.20
C PRO A 206 -18.61 15.53 6.89
N SER A 207 -18.63 15.61 8.22
CA SER A 207 -17.85 16.60 8.99
C SER A 207 -16.41 16.18 9.25
N ASP A 208 -16.03 14.95 8.92
CA ASP A 208 -14.67 14.48 9.11
C ASP A 208 -13.68 15.07 8.09
N ARG A 209 -12.46 15.23 8.55
CA ARG A 209 -11.30 15.65 7.76
C ARG A 209 -10.20 14.62 7.94
N ILE A 210 -9.90 13.87 6.90
CA ILE A 210 -9.00 12.71 6.95
C ILE A 210 -7.67 13.07 6.30
N LEU A 211 -6.58 12.99 7.08
CA LEU A 211 -5.23 13.29 6.58
C LEU A 211 -4.63 12.08 5.88
N ALA A 212 -4.41 12.19 4.56
CA ALA A 212 -3.78 11.16 3.74
C ALA A 212 -2.23 11.27 3.81
N VAL A 213 -1.65 10.71 4.85
CA VAL A 213 -0.20 10.74 5.11
C VAL A 213 0.53 9.66 4.29
N LEU A 214 -0.06 8.47 4.19
CA LEU A 214 0.54 7.30 3.56
C LEU A 214 0.51 7.38 2.03
N PRO A 215 1.42 6.68 1.32
CA PRO A 215 1.39 6.61 -0.14
C PRO A 215 0.07 6.01 -0.66
N LEU A 216 -0.49 6.61 -1.72
CA LEU A 216 -1.74 6.14 -2.34
C LEU A 216 -1.56 4.82 -3.12
N SER A 217 -0.33 4.38 -3.34
CA SER A 217 0.00 3.06 -3.88
C SER A 217 -0.16 1.91 -2.89
N PHE A 218 -0.39 2.22 -1.60
CA PHE A 218 -0.76 1.25 -0.58
C PHE A 218 -2.28 1.22 -0.39
N ASP A 219 -2.81 0.04 -0.19
CA ASP A 219 -4.21 -0.15 0.15
C ASP A 219 -4.62 0.70 1.37
N TYR A 220 -3.75 0.79 2.39
CA TYR A 220 -4.00 1.59 3.60
C TYR A 220 -3.98 3.10 3.32
N GLY A 221 -3.08 3.58 2.45
CA GLY A 221 -3.06 4.98 2.03
C GLY A 221 -4.26 5.34 1.15
N LEU A 222 -4.57 4.50 0.16
CA LEU A 222 -5.71 4.66 -0.73
C LEU A 222 -7.05 4.64 0.04
N SER A 223 -7.14 3.82 1.10
CA SER A 223 -8.31 3.73 1.97
C SER A 223 -8.70 5.08 2.60
N GLN A 224 -7.75 5.99 2.82
CA GLN A 224 -8.07 7.33 3.36
C GLN A 224 -8.94 8.13 2.39
N LEU A 225 -8.68 8.02 1.07
CA LEU A 225 -9.48 8.66 0.04
C LEU A 225 -10.85 7.99 -0.09
N THR A 226 -10.87 6.65 -0.21
CA THR A 226 -12.12 5.92 -0.45
C THR A 226 -13.09 6.07 0.71
N THR A 227 -12.59 6.05 1.94
CA THR A 227 -13.37 6.25 3.17
C THR A 227 -13.91 7.68 3.26
N ALA A 228 -13.06 8.69 2.97
CA ALA A 228 -13.49 10.09 2.95
C ALA A 228 -14.60 10.33 1.91
N PHE A 229 -14.37 9.91 0.66
CA PHE A 229 -15.32 10.19 -0.42
C PHE A 229 -16.65 9.43 -0.27
N LEU A 230 -16.62 8.20 0.25
CA LEU A 230 -17.85 7.45 0.58
C LEU A 230 -18.69 8.20 1.60
N SER A 231 -18.05 8.73 2.64
CA SER A 231 -18.73 9.43 3.76
C SER A 231 -19.13 10.87 3.42
N GLY A 232 -18.66 11.42 2.29
CA GLY A 232 -18.81 12.85 1.98
C GLY A 232 -17.91 13.75 2.83
N ALA A 233 -16.86 13.19 3.42
CA ALA A 233 -15.85 13.86 4.24
C ALA A 233 -14.75 14.51 3.37
N THR A 234 -13.89 15.32 3.98
CA THR A 234 -12.76 15.95 3.30
C THR A 234 -11.51 15.07 3.38
N ALA A 235 -10.88 14.77 2.25
CA ALA A 235 -9.54 14.21 2.20
C ALA A 235 -8.50 15.33 2.12
N VAL A 236 -7.52 15.32 3.02
CA VAL A 236 -6.42 16.29 3.04
C VAL A 236 -5.12 15.59 2.65
N LEU A 237 -4.52 15.99 1.54
CA LEU A 237 -3.29 15.40 1.02
C LEU A 237 -2.06 16.11 1.58
N ILE A 238 -1.07 15.34 2.00
CA ILE A 238 0.22 15.87 2.42
C ILE A 238 1.38 15.01 1.90
N ASN A 239 2.41 15.65 1.36
CA ASN A 239 3.72 15.05 1.10
C ASN A 239 4.68 15.58 2.18
N HIS A 240 4.80 14.87 3.29
CA HIS A 240 5.61 15.28 4.43
C HIS A 240 7.06 14.78 4.29
N LEU A 241 7.98 15.56 4.83
CA LEU A 241 9.38 15.16 4.98
C LEU A 241 9.69 14.80 6.44
N PHE A 242 9.05 15.49 7.38
CA PHE A 242 9.26 15.31 8.81
C PHE A 242 7.92 15.09 9.54
N ALA A 243 7.97 14.40 10.67
CA ALA A 243 6.78 14.20 11.50
C ALA A 243 6.12 15.51 11.95
N GLY A 244 6.90 16.57 12.15
CA GLY A 244 6.39 17.92 12.46
C GLY A 244 5.47 18.51 11.39
N ASP A 245 5.62 18.12 10.14
CA ASP A 245 4.73 18.58 9.05
C ASP A 245 3.32 18.00 9.22
N ILE A 246 3.24 16.78 9.74
CA ILE A 246 1.97 16.09 10.05
C ILE A 246 1.24 16.86 11.15
N LEU A 247 1.94 17.20 12.25
CA LEU A 247 1.35 17.98 13.34
C LEU A 247 0.82 19.33 12.85
N LYS A 248 1.63 20.06 12.05
CA LYS A 248 1.21 21.34 11.45
C LYS A 248 -0.06 21.17 10.61
N ALA A 249 -0.12 20.12 9.78
CA ALA A 249 -1.30 19.84 8.95
C ALA A 249 -2.52 19.49 9.81
N VAL A 250 -2.35 18.68 10.86
CA VAL A 250 -3.43 18.31 11.78
C VAL A 250 -4.06 19.55 12.41
N VAL A 251 -3.24 20.47 12.89
CA VAL A 251 -3.70 21.71 13.51
C VAL A 251 -4.33 22.65 12.48
N ALA A 252 -3.61 22.95 11.39
CA ALA A 252 -4.04 23.92 10.39
C ALA A 252 -5.33 23.51 9.68
N GLU A 253 -5.48 22.21 9.37
CA GLU A 253 -6.62 21.65 8.64
C GLU A 253 -7.68 21.06 9.57
N LYS A 254 -7.53 21.18 10.88
CA LYS A 254 -8.49 20.63 11.89
C LYS A 254 -8.83 19.17 11.60
N ILE A 255 -7.80 18.34 11.43
CA ILE A 255 -7.94 16.93 11.08
C ILE A 255 -8.64 16.17 12.20
N THR A 256 -9.59 15.28 11.82
CA THR A 256 -10.34 14.43 12.73
C THR A 256 -9.91 12.97 12.69
N GLY A 257 -9.30 12.53 11.59
CA GLY A 257 -8.83 11.16 11.38
C GLY A 257 -7.39 11.10 10.88
N LEU A 258 -6.55 10.34 11.57
CA LEU A 258 -5.14 10.15 11.21
C LEU A 258 -4.79 8.66 11.15
N ALA A 259 -4.24 8.24 9.99
CA ALA A 259 -3.78 6.89 9.74
C ALA A 259 -2.27 6.86 9.58
N ALA A 260 -1.58 5.99 10.32
CA ALA A 260 -0.14 5.82 10.16
C ALA A 260 0.30 4.38 10.46
N VAL A 261 1.55 4.09 10.10
CA VAL A 261 2.25 2.84 10.39
C VAL A 261 3.12 3.00 11.65
N PRO A 262 3.52 1.90 12.33
CA PRO A 262 4.24 1.99 13.61
C PRO A 262 5.47 2.92 13.59
N PRO A 263 6.39 2.90 12.60
CA PRO A 263 7.53 3.81 12.60
C PRO A 263 7.14 5.29 12.56
N LEU A 264 6.07 5.63 11.87
CA LEU A 264 5.57 6.99 11.83
C LEU A 264 4.90 7.37 13.17
N TRP A 265 4.17 6.43 13.79
CA TRP A 265 3.59 6.65 15.12
C TRP A 265 4.65 6.90 16.20
N ILE A 266 5.80 6.21 16.17
CA ILE A 266 6.92 6.46 17.08
C ILE A 266 7.39 7.92 17.00
N GLN A 267 7.54 8.46 15.79
CA GLN A 267 7.97 9.83 15.58
C GLN A 267 6.89 10.85 15.99
N VAL A 268 5.64 10.57 15.64
CA VAL A 268 4.50 11.46 15.90
C VAL A 268 4.14 11.48 17.40
N ALA A 269 4.36 10.39 18.12
CA ALA A 269 4.15 10.32 19.57
C ALA A 269 5.09 11.21 20.40
N GLN A 270 6.23 11.60 19.82
CA GLN A 270 7.21 12.49 20.47
C GLN A 270 6.91 13.98 20.30
N LEU A 271 5.90 14.32 19.51
CA LEU A 271 5.55 15.71 19.22
C LEU A 271 4.72 16.33 20.36
N ALA A 272 4.84 17.64 20.53
CA ALA A 272 4.04 18.42 21.46
C ALA A 272 2.64 18.70 20.86
N TRP A 273 1.68 17.84 21.16
CA TRP A 273 0.31 17.99 20.68
C TRP A 273 -0.44 19.09 21.46
N PRO A 274 -1.24 19.93 20.79
CA PRO A 274 -2.06 20.93 21.45
C PRO A 274 -3.24 20.28 22.20
N GLU A 275 -3.66 20.87 23.32
CA GLU A 275 -4.76 20.35 24.16
C GLU A 275 -6.11 20.35 23.43
N ASP A 276 -6.30 21.26 22.47
CA ASP A 276 -7.50 21.42 21.66
C ASP A 276 -7.46 20.63 20.35
N CYS A 277 -6.55 19.67 20.23
CA CYS A 277 -6.42 18.82 19.05
C CYS A 277 -7.75 18.19 18.64
N THR A 278 -8.11 18.32 17.36
CA THR A 278 -9.39 17.90 16.81
C THR A 278 -9.46 16.41 16.43
N LEU A 279 -8.37 15.66 16.60
CA LEU A 279 -8.34 14.24 16.28
C LEU A 279 -9.38 13.45 17.08
N ARG A 280 -10.25 12.77 16.36
CA ARG A 280 -11.31 11.92 16.89
C ARG A 280 -10.87 10.46 16.96
N TYR A 281 -10.04 10.04 16.00
CA TYR A 281 -9.47 8.70 15.98
C TYR A 281 -8.05 8.67 15.39
N LEU A 282 -7.33 7.64 15.81
CA LEU A 282 -6.03 7.23 15.28
C LEU A 282 -6.16 5.80 14.75
N THR A 283 -5.59 5.50 13.59
CA THR A 283 -5.57 4.12 13.11
C THR A 283 -4.14 3.65 12.88
N ASN A 284 -3.84 2.41 13.28
CA ASN A 284 -2.55 1.75 13.05
C ASN A 284 -2.74 0.47 12.26
N SER A 285 -1.92 0.26 11.24
CA SER A 285 -1.83 -0.99 10.48
C SER A 285 -0.43 -1.16 9.89
N GLY A 286 -0.16 -2.31 9.26
CA GLY A 286 1.13 -2.60 8.64
C GLY A 286 2.21 -3.10 9.60
N GLY A 287 1.92 -3.15 10.90
CA GLY A 287 2.77 -3.68 11.95
C GLY A 287 2.12 -3.49 13.32
N ALA A 288 2.64 -4.21 14.33
CA ALA A 288 2.15 -4.07 15.70
C ALA A 288 2.51 -2.70 16.28
N MET A 289 1.56 -2.05 16.92
CA MET A 289 1.79 -0.81 17.67
C MET A 289 2.53 -1.14 18.97
N GLN A 290 3.68 -0.52 19.18
CA GLN A 290 4.42 -0.67 20.43
C GLN A 290 3.65 -0.03 21.61
N ARG A 291 3.60 -0.74 22.73
CA ARG A 291 2.88 -0.27 23.92
C ARG A 291 3.31 1.12 24.41
N PRO A 292 4.61 1.40 24.58
CA PRO A 292 5.05 2.75 24.99
C PRO A 292 4.58 3.85 24.06
N THR A 293 4.58 3.58 22.74
CA THR A 293 4.10 4.53 21.72
C THR A 293 2.59 4.74 21.84
N LEU A 294 1.81 3.66 22.00
CA LEU A 294 0.37 3.76 22.21
C LEU A 294 0.02 4.55 23.46
N ASP A 295 0.70 4.27 24.58
CA ASP A 295 0.48 4.96 25.85
C ASP A 295 0.86 6.45 25.78
N ALA A 296 1.94 6.79 25.06
CA ALA A 296 2.33 8.17 24.81
C ALA A 296 1.26 8.92 23.98
N LEU A 297 0.76 8.30 22.91
CA LEU A 297 -0.31 8.87 22.09
C LEU A 297 -1.62 9.06 22.87
N ARG A 298 -2.01 8.08 23.70
CA ARG A 298 -3.22 8.17 24.54
C ARG A 298 -3.12 9.29 25.59
N ARG A 299 -1.92 9.53 26.14
CA ARG A 299 -1.70 10.67 27.06
C ARG A 299 -1.74 12.01 26.32
N ALA A 300 -1.12 12.08 25.14
CA ALA A 300 -1.05 13.31 24.36
C ALA A 300 -2.39 13.66 23.69
N LEU A 301 -3.19 12.66 23.32
CA LEU A 301 -4.44 12.79 22.56
C LEU A 301 -5.59 12.04 23.26
N PRO A 302 -6.01 12.46 24.46
CA PRO A 302 -6.97 11.69 25.30
C PRO A 302 -8.37 11.60 24.69
N ARG A 303 -8.71 12.46 23.72
CA ARG A 303 -10.01 12.42 23.03
C ARG A 303 -10.00 11.52 21.79
N ALA A 304 -8.83 11.18 21.27
CA ALA A 304 -8.70 10.37 20.06
C ALA A 304 -8.80 8.87 20.39
N LYS A 305 -9.69 8.14 19.72
CA LYS A 305 -9.86 6.70 19.87
C LYS A 305 -8.82 5.96 19.03
N PRO A 306 -7.89 5.16 19.60
CA PRO A 306 -6.96 4.36 18.82
C PRO A 306 -7.61 3.06 18.33
N PHE A 307 -7.51 2.80 17.03
CA PHE A 307 -7.92 1.55 16.38
C PHE A 307 -6.68 0.79 15.91
N LEU A 308 -6.39 -0.34 16.53
CA LEU A 308 -5.33 -1.25 16.08
C LEU A 308 -5.93 -2.19 15.03
N MET A 309 -5.36 -2.19 13.84
CA MET A 309 -5.90 -2.91 12.68
C MET A 309 -4.84 -3.85 12.10
N TYR A 310 -5.33 -4.92 11.49
CA TYR A 310 -4.53 -5.80 10.66
C TYR A 310 -5.20 -5.96 9.29
N GLY A 311 -4.40 -6.13 8.25
CA GLY A 311 -4.85 -6.38 6.89
C GLY A 311 -3.72 -6.76 5.97
N LEU A 312 -4.08 -7.27 4.82
CA LEU A 312 -3.19 -7.57 3.70
C LEU A 312 -3.87 -7.09 2.41
N THR A 313 -3.10 -6.74 1.41
CA THR A 313 -3.64 -6.20 0.16
C THR A 313 -4.55 -7.20 -0.55
N GLU A 314 -4.28 -8.49 -0.41
CA GLU A 314 -5.06 -9.60 -0.97
C GLU A 314 -6.48 -9.73 -0.37
N ALA A 315 -6.73 -9.13 0.82
CA ALA A 315 -8.06 -9.07 1.44
C ALA A 315 -8.47 -7.63 1.76
N PHE A 316 -7.75 -6.64 1.25
CA PHE A 316 -7.89 -5.19 1.36
C PHE A 316 -7.95 -4.66 2.80
N ARG A 317 -8.69 -5.28 3.71
CA ARG A 317 -8.77 -5.07 5.17
C ARG A 317 -9.26 -6.35 5.82
N SER A 318 -8.89 -6.58 7.09
CA SER A 318 -9.22 -7.86 7.72
C SER A 318 -9.80 -7.71 9.11
N THR A 319 -9.07 -7.08 10.03
CA THR A 319 -9.49 -7.00 11.43
C THR A 319 -9.23 -5.62 12.03
N TYR A 320 -9.95 -5.32 13.10
CA TYR A 320 -9.66 -4.20 13.97
C TYR A 320 -9.93 -4.55 15.44
N LEU A 321 -9.16 -3.96 16.35
CA LEU A 321 -9.41 -4.01 17.77
C LEU A 321 -10.25 -2.79 18.17
N PRO A 322 -11.47 -2.97 18.70
CA PRO A 322 -12.27 -1.87 19.22
C PRO A 322 -11.51 -1.12 20.33
N PRO A 323 -11.53 0.21 20.36
CA PRO A 323 -10.81 1.00 21.38
C PRO A 323 -11.14 0.63 22.82
N ALA A 324 -12.34 0.14 23.09
CA ALA A 324 -12.76 -0.33 24.41
C ALA A 324 -12.03 -1.61 24.89
N GLU A 325 -11.45 -2.37 23.97
CA GLU A 325 -10.74 -3.62 24.26
C GLU A 325 -9.21 -3.42 24.45
N LEU A 326 -8.69 -2.22 24.19
CA LEU A 326 -7.25 -1.94 24.22
C LEU A 326 -6.59 -2.27 25.57
N ASP A 327 -7.23 -1.97 26.67
CA ASP A 327 -6.68 -2.21 28.01
C ASP A 327 -6.76 -3.68 28.40
N ARG A 328 -7.79 -4.38 27.90
CA ARG A 328 -8.02 -5.80 28.17
C ARG A 328 -7.19 -6.71 27.24
N ARG A 329 -6.97 -6.27 25.98
CA ARG A 329 -6.32 -7.07 24.92
C ARG A 329 -5.32 -6.26 24.11
N PRO A 330 -4.30 -5.68 24.74
CA PRO A 330 -3.39 -4.73 24.07
C PRO A 330 -2.58 -5.32 22.92
N ASP A 331 -2.40 -6.64 22.89
CA ASP A 331 -1.60 -7.36 21.87
C ASP A 331 -2.48 -8.01 20.80
N SER A 332 -3.81 -7.83 20.85
CA SER A 332 -4.74 -8.40 19.89
C SER A 332 -4.79 -7.56 18.61
N MET A 333 -4.90 -8.25 17.46
CA MET A 333 -5.26 -7.59 16.18
C MET A 333 -6.77 -7.43 16.01
N GLY A 334 -7.57 -7.76 17.03
CA GLY A 334 -9.02 -7.60 17.03
C GLY A 334 -9.77 -8.77 16.39
N LYS A 335 -10.94 -8.46 15.85
CA LYS A 335 -11.85 -9.38 15.17
C LYS A 335 -12.07 -8.92 13.71
N ALA A 336 -12.72 -9.77 12.93
CA ALA A 336 -13.12 -9.45 11.55
C ALA A 336 -13.87 -8.12 11.47
N ILE A 337 -13.54 -7.33 10.45
CA ILE A 337 -14.32 -6.13 10.11
C ILE A 337 -15.69 -6.53 9.53
N PRO A 338 -16.67 -5.61 9.50
CA PRO A 338 -17.93 -5.87 8.81
C PRO A 338 -17.71 -6.37 7.38
N ASN A 339 -18.55 -7.31 6.93
CA ASN A 339 -18.53 -7.91 5.60
C ASN A 339 -17.26 -8.74 5.28
N ALA A 340 -16.52 -9.17 6.30
CA ALA A 340 -15.43 -10.12 6.21
C ALA A 340 -15.61 -11.23 7.23
N GLU A 341 -15.13 -12.42 6.90
CA GLU A 341 -14.93 -13.51 7.85
C GLU A 341 -13.46 -13.90 7.86
N VAL A 342 -12.93 -14.11 9.07
CA VAL A 342 -11.57 -14.58 9.27
C VAL A 342 -11.60 -15.86 10.12
N MET A 343 -10.83 -16.86 9.69
CA MET A 343 -10.76 -18.17 10.32
C MET A 343 -9.32 -18.50 10.65
N VAL A 344 -9.10 -19.32 11.64
CA VAL A 344 -7.79 -19.88 11.99
C VAL A 344 -7.85 -21.37 11.65
N LEU A 345 -7.12 -21.79 10.60
CA LEU A 345 -7.24 -23.12 10.04
C LEU A 345 -5.97 -23.95 10.22
N ARG A 346 -6.14 -25.23 10.48
CA ARG A 346 -5.09 -26.26 10.42
C ARG A 346 -4.71 -26.54 8.95
N PRO A 347 -3.58 -27.21 8.70
CA PRO A 347 -3.18 -27.59 7.34
C PRO A 347 -4.21 -28.46 6.57
N ASP A 348 -5.05 -29.21 7.28
CA ASP A 348 -6.12 -30.03 6.70
C ASP A 348 -7.40 -29.23 6.38
N GLY A 349 -7.42 -27.93 6.68
CA GLY A 349 -8.54 -27.03 6.47
C GLY A 349 -9.59 -27.01 7.57
N SER A 350 -9.42 -27.80 8.64
CA SER A 350 -10.29 -27.74 9.81
C SER A 350 -9.99 -26.49 10.66
N GLU A 351 -11.00 -25.97 11.36
CA GLU A 351 -10.85 -24.81 12.23
C GLU A 351 -10.11 -25.18 13.52
N CYS A 352 -9.16 -24.33 13.93
CA CYS A 352 -8.41 -24.48 15.18
C CYS A 352 -9.28 -24.18 16.40
N ASP A 353 -9.00 -24.88 17.49
CA ASP A 353 -9.59 -24.62 18.79
C ASP A 353 -9.08 -23.29 19.37
N PRO A 354 -9.79 -22.66 20.33
CA PRO A 354 -9.29 -21.46 21.02
C PRO A 354 -7.90 -21.69 21.62
N GLY A 355 -6.97 -20.78 21.37
CA GLY A 355 -5.58 -20.85 21.80
C GLY A 355 -4.66 -21.64 20.87
N GLU A 356 -5.18 -22.49 19.99
CA GLU A 356 -4.40 -23.28 19.04
C GLU A 356 -3.87 -22.39 17.90
N PRO A 357 -2.56 -22.48 17.54
CA PRO A 357 -2.01 -21.80 16.39
C PRO A 357 -2.46 -22.40 15.06
N GLY A 358 -2.80 -21.56 14.09
CA GLY A 358 -3.13 -21.95 12.72
C GLY A 358 -2.93 -20.82 11.73
N GLU A 359 -3.14 -21.11 10.45
CA GLU A 359 -3.05 -20.10 9.40
C GLU A 359 -4.31 -19.23 9.37
N LEU A 360 -4.11 -17.91 9.27
CA LEU A 360 -5.21 -16.96 9.12
C LEU A 360 -5.73 -16.98 7.69
N VAL A 361 -7.00 -17.30 7.52
CA VAL A 361 -7.70 -17.40 6.24
C VAL A 361 -8.84 -16.40 6.20
N HIS A 362 -8.99 -15.70 5.07
CA HIS A 362 -9.98 -14.65 4.87
C HIS A 362 -10.98 -15.04 3.79
N ARG A 363 -12.26 -14.80 4.01
CA ARG A 363 -13.31 -14.87 2.99
C ARG A 363 -14.24 -13.67 3.03
N GLY A 364 -14.98 -13.46 1.95
CA GLY A 364 -15.98 -12.41 1.81
C GLY A 364 -15.65 -11.41 0.71
N ALA A 365 -16.42 -10.34 0.65
CA ALA A 365 -16.37 -9.36 -0.45
C ALA A 365 -15.03 -8.62 -0.61
N LEU A 366 -14.17 -8.67 0.41
CA LEU A 366 -12.87 -7.99 0.39
C LEU A 366 -11.75 -8.81 -0.24
N VAL A 367 -11.93 -10.13 -0.44
CA VAL A 367 -10.95 -11.02 -1.07
C VAL A 367 -10.73 -10.58 -2.52
N SER A 368 -9.47 -10.27 -2.87
CA SER A 368 -9.09 -9.81 -4.20
C SER A 368 -9.25 -10.86 -5.28
N LEU A 369 -9.12 -10.48 -6.55
CA LEU A 369 -9.28 -11.38 -7.69
C LEU A 369 -8.04 -12.27 -7.94
N GLY A 370 -6.96 -12.07 -7.18
CA GLY A 370 -5.69 -12.78 -7.33
C GLY A 370 -4.55 -11.87 -7.73
N TYR A 371 -3.47 -12.45 -8.24
CA TYR A 371 -2.31 -11.73 -8.72
C TYR A 371 -2.32 -11.59 -10.25
N TRP A 372 -2.00 -10.41 -10.73
CA TRP A 372 -1.86 -10.15 -12.16
C TRP A 372 -0.71 -10.96 -12.75
N ASN A 373 -0.92 -11.58 -13.90
CA ASN A 373 0.05 -12.43 -14.63
C ASN A 373 0.72 -13.55 -13.82
N ASP A 374 0.21 -13.91 -12.63
CA ASP A 374 0.77 -14.96 -11.79
C ASP A 374 -0.30 -15.98 -11.35
N PRO A 375 -0.77 -16.84 -12.24
CA PRO A 375 -1.77 -17.86 -11.91
C PRO A 375 -1.26 -18.90 -10.91
N ALA A 376 0.04 -19.22 -10.93
CA ALA A 376 0.63 -20.17 -10.01
C ALA A 376 0.59 -19.65 -8.57
N LYS A 377 1.01 -18.41 -8.36
CA LYS A 377 0.97 -17.77 -7.04
C LYS A 377 -0.47 -17.48 -6.60
N THR A 378 -1.36 -17.16 -7.54
CA THR A 378 -2.79 -17.03 -7.27
C THR A 378 -3.34 -18.33 -6.72
N ALA A 379 -3.09 -19.47 -7.37
CA ALA A 379 -3.56 -20.78 -6.92
C ALA A 379 -2.95 -21.23 -5.58
N GLU A 380 -1.74 -20.76 -5.24
CA GLU A 380 -1.11 -21.04 -3.96
C GLU A 380 -1.82 -20.32 -2.80
N ARG A 381 -2.26 -19.06 -3.00
CA ARG A 381 -2.81 -18.20 -1.97
C ARG A 381 -4.34 -18.14 -1.96
N PHE A 382 -4.96 -18.20 -3.12
CA PHE A 382 -6.41 -18.15 -3.28
C PHE A 382 -6.92 -19.54 -3.58
N LYS A 383 -7.59 -20.15 -2.59
CA LYS A 383 -8.04 -21.55 -2.67
C LYS A 383 -9.55 -21.62 -2.48
N PRO A 384 -10.18 -22.64 -3.08
CA PRO A 384 -11.58 -22.93 -2.82
C PRO A 384 -11.82 -23.13 -1.32
N PHE A 385 -12.85 -22.45 -0.79
CA PHE A 385 -13.32 -22.66 0.57
C PHE A 385 -14.55 -23.55 0.54
N VAL A 386 -14.50 -24.67 1.25
CA VAL A 386 -15.64 -25.56 1.38
C VAL A 386 -16.52 -25.08 2.52
N SER A 387 -17.63 -24.45 2.18
CA SER A 387 -18.63 -24.03 3.18
C SER A 387 -19.20 -25.23 3.93
N ALA A 388 -19.36 -25.08 5.24
CA ALA A 388 -20.11 -26.06 6.05
C ALA A 388 -21.61 -26.10 5.70
N GLN A 389 -22.11 -25.16 4.92
CA GLN A 389 -23.50 -25.13 4.45
C GLN A 389 -23.70 -26.18 3.35
N ARG A 390 -24.38 -27.25 3.70
CA ARG A 390 -24.73 -28.34 2.76
C ARG A 390 -25.68 -27.80 1.68
N GLY A 391 -25.41 -28.18 0.43
CA GLY A 391 -26.27 -27.83 -0.72
C GLY A 391 -25.84 -26.63 -1.54
N LEU A 392 -24.81 -25.87 -1.13
CA LEU A 392 -24.19 -24.86 -2.00
C LEU A 392 -23.31 -25.54 -3.04
N THR A 393 -23.59 -25.25 -4.32
CA THR A 393 -22.84 -25.82 -5.46
C THR A 393 -21.74 -24.90 -5.97
N LEU A 394 -21.82 -23.59 -5.68
CA LEU A 394 -20.80 -22.61 -6.07
C LEU A 394 -19.70 -22.58 -5.03
N THR A 395 -18.49 -22.68 -5.50
CA THR A 395 -17.28 -22.58 -4.68
C THR A 395 -16.95 -21.12 -4.44
N GLU A 396 -16.81 -20.74 -3.18
CA GLU A 396 -16.27 -19.44 -2.78
C GLU A 396 -14.74 -19.53 -2.69
N MET A 397 -14.04 -18.46 -3.11
CA MET A 397 -12.59 -18.36 -2.96
C MET A 397 -12.26 -17.65 -1.65
N ALA A 398 -11.32 -18.21 -0.92
CA ALA A 398 -10.74 -17.58 0.26
C ALA A 398 -9.24 -17.34 0.04
N VAL A 399 -8.64 -16.43 0.80
CA VAL A 399 -7.19 -16.16 0.75
C VAL A 399 -6.50 -16.64 2.01
N TRP A 400 -5.48 -17.48 1.83
CA TRP A 400 -4.54 -17.93 2.86
C TRP A 400 -3.45 -16.90 3.01
N SER A 401 -3.40 -16.26 4.18
CA SER A 401 -2.54 -15.09 4.41
C SER A 401 -1.05 -15.43 4.50
N GLY A 402 -0.72 -16.67 4.86
CA GLY A 402 0.64 -17.05 5.26
C GLY A 402 1.03 -16.54 6.65
N ASP A 403 0.10 -15.99 7.40
CA ASP A 403 0.30 -15.55 8.78
C ASP A 403 -0.23 -16.59 9.75
N THR A 404 0.59 -17.02 10.71
CA THR A 404 0.19 -17.88 11.80
C THR A 404 -0.34 -17.02 12.94
N VAL A 405 -1.54 -17.35 13.39
CA VAL A 405 -2.25 -16.64 14.46
C VAL A 405 -2.88 -17.63 15.42
N ARG A 406 -3.37 -17.15 16.54
CA ARG A 406 -4.30 -17.88 17.42
C ARG A 406 -5.52 -17.04 17.71
N LYS A 407 -6.63 -17.68 18.04
CA LYS A 407 -7.89 -17.06 18.42
C LYS A 407 -8.18 -17.37 19.88
N ASP A 408 -8.63 -16.39 20.69
CA ASP A 408 -9.12 -16.68 22.05
C ASP A 408 -10.58 -17.16 22.04
N GLU A 409 -11.09 -17.55 23.21
CA GLU A 409 -12.46 -18.03 23.40
C GLU A 409 -13.54 -17.01 22.99
N GLU A 410 -13.21 -15.72 23.02
CA GLU A 410 -14.10 -14.64 22.60
C GLU A 410 -13.93 -14.28 21.10
N GLY A 411 -13.02 -14.95 20.38
CA GLY A 411 -12.78 -14.78 18.94
C GLY A 411 -11.83 -13.62 18.59
N PHE A 412 -11.08 -13.07 19.55
CA PHE A 412 -10.02 -12.11 19.27
C PHE A 412 -8.76 -12.81 18.78
N LEU A 413 -8.11 -12.22 17.79
CA LEU A 413 -6.97 -12.78 17.10
C LEU A 413 -5.65 -12.19 17.62
N TYR A 414 -4.63 -13.04 17.71
CA TYR A 414 -3.29 -12.68 18.14
C TYR A 414 -2.27 -13.20 17.11
N PHE A 415 -1.44 -12.29 16.61
CA PHE A 415 -0.38 -12.64 15.66
C PHE A 415 0.74 -13.42 16.37
N ILE A 416 1.23 -14.48 15.73
CA ILE A 416 2.33 -15.30 16.24
C ILE A 416 3.56 -15.12 15.36
N THR A 417 3.44 -15.44 14.07
CA THR A 417 4.56 -15.39 13.13
C THR A 417 4.05 -15.32 11.69
N ARG A 418 4.99 -15.14 10.75
CA ARG A 418 4.72 -15.17 9.33
C ARG A 418 5.53 -16.28 8.66
N ALA A 419 4.91 -16.94 7.67
CA ALA A 419 5.57 -17.99 6.90
C ALA A 419 6.61 -17.46 5.90
N ASP A 420 6.52 -16.19 5.50
CA ASP A 420 7.46 -15.55 4.58
C ASP A 420 8.54 -14.75 5.32
N GLU A 421 9.73 -14.65 4.69
CA GLU A 421 10.90 -13.93 5.22
C GLU A 421 10.85 -12.41 4.95
N MET A 422 9.68 -11.84 4.67
CA MET A 422 9.54 -10.42 4.32
C MET A 422 9.99 -9.49 5.46
N ILE A 423 10.84 -8.53 5.14
CA ILE A 423 11.36 -7.52 6.07
C ILE A 423 10.34 -6.38 6.18
N LYS A 424 9.94 -6.04 7.40
CA LYS A 424 9.02 -4.92 7.67
C LYS A 424 9.82 -3.71 8.14
N THR A 425 10.19 -2.84 7.21
CA THR A 425 10.99 -1.64 7.49
C THR A 425 10.24 -0.38 7.12
N SER A 426 10.21 0.60 8.03
CA SER A 426 9.59 1.92 7.80
C SER A 426 8.14 1.85 7.27
N GLY A 427 7.38 0.80 7.66
CA GLY A 427 6.02 0.55 7.17
C GLY A 427 5.93 -0.14 5.81
N TYR A 428 7.05 -0.39 5.16
CA TYR A 428 7.12 -1.14 3.91
C TYR A 428 7.37 -2.63 4.18
N ARG A 429 6.87 -3.47 3.27
CA ARG A 429 7.26 -4.87 3.17
C ARG A 429 8.31 -4.97 2.07
N VAL A 430 9.49 -5.43 2.44
CA VAL A 430 10.63 -5.56 1.52
C VAL A 430 10.97 -7.04 1.40
N SER A 431 11.06 -7.52 0.16
CA SER A 431 11.58 -8.85 -0.11
C SER A 431 13.11 -8.86 0.11
N PRO A 432 13.64 -9.78 0.91
CA PRO A 432 15.07 -10.00 0.95
C PRO A 432 15.68 -10.17 -0.45
N SER A 433 15.01 -10.93 -1.31
CA SER A 433 15.48 -11.21 -2.67
C SER A 433 15.55 -9.97 -3.55
N GLU A 434 14.67 -8.99 -3.40
CA GLU A 434 14.75 -7.72 -4.15
C GLU A 434 16.03 -6.94 -3.80
N VAL A 435 16.40 -6.95 -2.53
CA VAL A 435 17.65 -6.32 -2.09
C VAL A 435 18.85 -7.11 -2.58
N GLU A 436 18.79 -8.45 -2.44
CA GLU A 436 19.86 -9.37 -2.86
C GLU A 436 20.13 -9.32 -4.37
N GLU A 437 19.10 -9.21 -5.21
CA GLU A 437 19.25 -9.05 -6.66
C GLU A 437 20.12 -7.83 -7.01
N VAL A 438 19.87 -6.69 -6.34
CA VAL A 438 20.68 -5.49 -6.53
C VAL A 438 22.10 -5.69 -6.03
N VAL A 439 22.27 -6.40 -4.91
CA VAL A 439 23.60 -6.72 -4.34
C VAL A 439 24.38 -7.66 -5.26
N TYR A 440 23.75 -8.74 -5.75
CA TYR A 440 24.38 -9.70 -6.67
C TYR A 440 24.74 -9.10 -8.03
N ALA A 441 23.99 -8.09 -8.49
CA ALA A 441 24.32 -7.36 -9.70
C ALA A 441 25.67 -6.59 -9.59
N ARG A 442 26.26 -6.55 -8.41
CA ARG A 442 27.60 -6.00 -8.21
C ARG A 442 28.63 -7.12 -8.37
N GLU A 443 29.48 -7.01 -9.36
CA GLU A 443 30.45 -8.06 -9.75
C GLU A 443 31.40 -8.52 -8.64
N MET A 444 31.58 -7.70 -7.61
CA MET A 444 32.44 -7.97 -6.46
C MET A 444 31.83 -8.93 -5.42
N VAL A 445 30.53 -9.29 -5.52
CA VAL A 445 29.82 -10.12 -4.55
C VAL A 445 29.75 -11.56 -5.02
N GLY A 446 30.16 -12.50 -4.18
CA GLY A 446 30.04 -13.94 -4.39
C GLY A 446 28.79 -14.53 -3.77
N GLU A 447 28.50 -14.19 -2.51
CA GLU A 447 27.28 -14.59 -1.80
C GLU A 447 26.70 -13.38 -1.06
N ALA A 448 25.37 -13.32 -0.97
CA ALA A 448 24.68 -12.31 -0.18
C ALA A 448 23.39 -12.84 0.43
N ALA A 449 23.06 -12.32 1.61
CA ALA A 449 21.76 -12.50 2.24
C ALA A 449 21.29 -11.18 2.84
N ALA A 450 20.04 -10.79 2.56
CA ALA A 450 19.37 -9.71 3.23
C ALA A 450 18.46 -10.27 4.33
N ILE A 451 18.54 -9.67 5.51
CA ILE A 451 17.72 -10.05 6.67
C ILE A 451 17.11 -8.83 7.33
N GLY A 452 15.97 -9.01 7.98
CA GLY A 452 15.36 -8.01 8.85
C GLY A 452 15.83 -8.20 10.28
N VAL A 453 16.40 -7.14 10.86
CA VAL A 453 16.86 -7.10 12.25
C VAL A 453 16.07 -6.05 13.00
N ASN A 454 15.65 -6.33 14.23
CA ASN A 454 14.87 -5.40 15.03
C ASN A 454 15.59 -4.06 15.19
N HIS A 455 14.83 -2.97 15.01
CA HIS A 455 15.34 -1.61 15.07
C HIS A 455 14.38 -0.72 15.85
N PRO A 456 14.88 0.15 16.76
CA PRO A 456 14.03 0.95 17.66
C PRO A 456 12.98 1.81 16.96
N THR A 457 13.31 2.34 15.78
CA THR A 457 12.45 3.33 15.08
C THR A 457 11.89 2.85 13.73
N LEU A 458 12.49 1.83 13.10
CA LEU A 458 12.09 1.38 11.76
C LEU A 458 11.16 0.16 11.78
N GLY A 459 10.97 -0.45 12.94
CA GLY A 459 10.41 -1.79 13.08
C GLY A 459 11.51 -2.82 12.84
N GLN A 460 11.90 -3.05 11.58
CA GLN A 460 13.12 -3.78 11.24
C GLN A 460 14.03 -2.90 10.38
N ALA A 461 15.34 -3.04 10.57
CA ALA A 461 16.36 -2.54 9.66
C ALA A 461 16.79 -3.66 8.70
N ILE A 462 17.11 -3.29 7.48
CA ILE A 462 17.68 -4.21 6.50
C ILE A 462 19.18 -4.33 6.78
N VAL A 463 19.64 -5.55 7.07
CA VAL A 463 21.06 -5.89 7.19
C VAL A 463 21.42 -6.82 6.03
N VAL A 464 22.46 -6.48 5.28
CA VAL A 464 23.00 -7.34 4.23
C VAL A 464 24.30 -7.95 4.72
N ILE A 465 24.38 -9.28 4.67
CA ILE A 465 25.61 -10.02 4.89
C ILE A 465 26.12 -10.43 3.52
N ALA A 466 27.33 -9.98 3.14
CA ALA A 466 27.91 -10.24 1.84
C ALA A 466 29.29 -10.92 1.97
N TYR A 467 29.52 -11.93 1.16
CA TYR A 467 30.83 -12.60 1.00
C TYR A 467 31.41 -12.21 -0.35
N PRO A 468 32.67 -11.77 -0.42
CA PRO A 468 33.28 -11.33 -1.66
C PRO A 468 33.44 -12.47 -2.67
N ARG A 469 33.41 -12.14 -3.95
CA ARG A 469 33.86 -13.08 -5.01
C ARG A 469 35.34 -13.32 -4.88
N GLU A 470 35.78 -14.48 -5.29
CA GLU A 470 37.21 -14.83 -5.29
C GLU A 470 38.07 -13.79 -6.05
N GLY A 471 39.09 -13.27 -5.38
CA GLY A 471 39.95 -12.22 -5.93
C GLY A 471 39.42 -10.79 -5.86
N ALA A 472 38.18 -10.58 -5.39
CA ALA A 472 37.59 -9.25 -5.24
C ALA A 472 37.83 -8.66 -3.86
N THR A 473 38.11 -7.36 -3.81
CA THR A 473 38.15 -6.59 -2.55
C THR A 473 36.77 -5.95 -2.35
N LEU A 474 36.10 -6.32 -1.27
CA LEU A 474 34.74 -5.82 -0.92
C LEU A 474 34.81 -5.09 0.42
N THR A 475 34.27 -3.85 0.44
CA THR A 475 34.03 -3.11 1.68
C THR A 475 32.55 -2.76 1.80
N ASP A 476 32.05 -2.61 3.02
CA ASP A 476 30.68 -2.24 3.32
C ASP A 476 30.31 -0.90 2.68
N ALA A 477 31.17 0.10 2.82
CA ALA A 477 30.95 1.44 2.24
C ALA A 477 30.89 1.41 0.70
N ALA A 478 31.78 0.65 0.04
CA ALA A 478 31.79 0.53 -1.42
C ALA A 478 30.53 -0.19 -1.93
N LEU A 479 30.12 -1.29 -1.29
CA LEU A 479 28.92 -2.03 -1.65
C LEU A 479 27.65 -1.18 -1.44
N LEU A 480 27.55 -0.48 -0.30
CA LEU A 480 26.42 0.41 -0.02
C LEU A 480 26.31 1.53 -1.07
N ALA A 481 27.44 2.17 -1.38
CA ALA A 481 27.48 3.23 -2.40
C ALA A 481 27.04 2.70 -3.79
N ALA A 482 27.45 1.49 -4.15
CA ALA A 482 27.09 0.87 -5.42
C ALA A 482 25.61 0.40 -5.50
N CYS A 483 25.00 0.03 -4.37
CA CYS A 483 23.59 -0.42 -4.32
C CYS A 483 22.60 0.74 -4.19
N LYS A 484 22.95 1.79 -3.44
CA LYS A 484 22.06 2.91 -3.13
C LYS A 484 21.37 3.58 -4.33
N PRO A 485 22.02 3.78 -5.49
CA PRO A 485 21.34 4.35 -6.67
C PRO A 485 20.22 3.47 -7.24
N HIS A 486 20.27 2.15 -6.98
CA HIS A 486 19.36 1.16 -7.56
C HIS A 486 18.26 0.70 -6.57
N LEU A 487 18.32 1.13 -5.32
CA LEU A 487 17.35 0.80 -4.29
C LEU A 487 16.53 2.03 -3.90
N PRO A 488 15.20 1.92 -3.78
CA PRO A 488 14.37 2.92 -3.10
C PRO A 488 14.91 3.18 -1.68
N ALA A 489 14.72 4.38 -1.17
CA ALA A 489 15.28 4.79 0.13
C ALA A 489 14.95 3.81 1.27
N TYR A 490 13.74 3.25 1.29
CA TYR A 490 13.28 2.29 2.31
C TYR A 490 13.87 0.87 2.15
N MET A 491 14.49 0.56 1.00
CA MET A 491 15.17 -0.72 0.73
C MET A 491 16.67 -0.64 0.93
N VAL A 492 17.24 0.55 1.11
CA VAL A 492 18.69 0.72 1.33
C VAL A 492 19.07 0.08 2.66
N PRO A 493 20.05 -0.87 2.67
CA PRO A 493 20.51 -1.48 3.91
C PRO A 493 21.03 -0.45 4.91
N GLN A 494 20.62 -0.56 6.16
CA GLN A 494 21.16 0.26 7.26
C GLN A 494 22.53 -0.22 7.70
N LYS A 495 22.83 -1.50 7.45
CA LYS A 495 24.16 -2.08 7.74
C LYS A 495 24.50 -3.12 6.68
N ILE A 496 25.75 -3.11 6.26
CA ILE A 496 26.35 -4.17 5.46
C ILE A 496 27.46 -4.80 6.28
N VAL A 497 27.48 -6.12 6.32
CA VAL A 497 28.52 -6.92 7.00
C VAL A 497 29.25 -7.71 5.94
N ILE A 498 30.56 -7.55 5.88
CA ILE A 498 31.41 -8.37 5.01
C ILE A 498 31.81 -9.63 5.77
N ALA A 499 31.31 -10.77 5.29
CA ALA A 499 31.61 -12.07 5.88
C ALA A 499 33.04 -12.51 5.57
N ALA A 500 33.72 -13.07 6.57
CA ALA A 500 35.08 -13.60 6.42
C ALA A 500 35.10 -14.99 5.75
N ALA A 501 33.95 -15.67 5.69
CA ALA A 501 33.77 -17.00 5.09
C ALA A 501 32.41 -17.08 4.37
N SER A 502 32.23 -18.13 3.56
CA SER A 502 30.95 -18.46 2.90
C SER A 502 29.79 -18.48 3.90
N LEU A 503 28.60 -18.01 3.47
CA LEU A 503 27.43 -17.87 4.33
C LEU A 503 26.90 -19.24 4.78
N PRO A 504 26.34 -19.34 6.01
CA PRO A 504 25.81 -20.58 6.52
C PRO A 504 24.64 -21.09 5.66
N ARG A 505 24.56 -22.42 5.50
CA ARG A 505 23.53 -23.08 4.70
C ARG A 505 22.69 -24.03 5.53
N ASN A 506 21.41 -24.06 5.25
CA ASN A 506 20.50 -25.03 5.82
C ASN A 506 20.74 -26.44 5.21
N PRO A 507 20.11 -27.51 5.74
CA PRO A 507 20.28 -28.88 5.22
C PRO A 507 19.93 -29.05 3.73
N ASN A 508 19.14 -28.13 3.16
CA ASN A 508 18.75 -28.15 1.74
C ASN A 508 19.74 -27.34 0.85
N GLY A 509 20.86 -26.91 1.39
CA GLY A 509 21.90 -26.16 0.66
C GLY A 509 21.61 -24.69 0.41
N LYS A 510 20.49 -24.16 0.88
CA LYS A 510 20.14 -22.71 0.79
C LYS A 510 20.78 -21.95 1.94
N ILE A 511 21.07 -20.66 1.71
CA ILE A 511 21.57 -19.76 2.79
C ILE A 511 20.56 -19.75 3.93
N ASP A 512 21.03 -19.99 5.15
CA ASP A 512 20.22 -20.03 6.37
C ASP A 512 20.01 -18.63 6.95
N ARG A 513 19.02 -17.92 6.39
CA ARG A 513 18.68 -16.56 6.88
C ARG A 513 18.19 -16.57 8.32
N LYS A 514 17.58 -17.65 8.78
CA LYS A 514 17.10 -17.75 10.17
C LYS A 514 18.28 -17.74 11.14
N LEU A 515 19.33 -18.50 10.85
CA LEU A 515 20.56 -18.49 11.64
C LEU A 515 21.24 -17.12 11.58
N LEU A 516 21.31 -16.51 10.39
CA LEU A 516 21.87 -15.16 10.24
C LEU A 516 21.07 -14.13 11.04
N SER A 517 19.74 -14.16 10.99
CA SER A 517 18.90 -13.25 11.77
C SER A 517 19.13 -13.36 13.27
N GLN A 518 19.33 -14.57 13.78
CA GLN A 518 19.68 -14.80 15.19
C GLN A 518 21.06 -14.24 15.54
N GLN A 519 22.07 -14.43 14.66
CA GLN A 519 23.43 -13.93 14.89
C GLN A 519 23.51 -12.40 14.96
N TYR A 520 22.64 -11.71 14.22
CA TYR A 520 22.63 -10.25 14.14
C TYR A 520 21.47 -9.58 14.88
N GLU A 521 20.70 -10.34 15.70
CA GLU A 521 19.50 -9.87 16.38
C GLU A 521 19.71 -8.57 17.18
N ASN A 522 20.85 -8.43 17.83
CA ASN A 522 21.19 -7.30 18.69
C ASN A 522 21.95 -6.17 18.00
N THR A 523 22.09 -6.21 16.68
CA THR A 523 22.93 -5.26 15.92
C THR A 523 22.60 -3.78 16.18
N PHE A 524 21.36 -3.45 16.50
CA PHE A 524 20.87 -2.07 16.73
C PHE A 524 20.36 -1.86 18.17
N MET A 525 20.52 -2.83 19.05
CA MET A 525 20.05 -2.76 20.45
C MET A 525 21.12 -2.27 21.42
N GLU A 526 22.40 -2.24 21.02
CA GLU A 526 23.54 -1.87 21.89
C GLU A 526 23.96 -0.39 21.78
N ALA A 527 23.20 0.47 21.11
CA ALA A 527 23.58 1.87 20.84
C ALA A 527 23.16 2.89 21.91
N ASP A 528 22.58 2.45 23.05
CA ASP A 528 22.20 3.31 24.19
C ASP A 528 22.96 2.89 25.48
N GLN A 529 24.29 2.98 25.48
CA GLN A 529 25.10 3.07 26.69
C GLN A 529 26.04 4.26 26.66
#